data_0e864211536626d0b97f78858990359d
#
_entry.id   0e864211536626d0b97f78858990359d
#
_cell.length_a   1.000
_cell.length_b   1.000
_cell.length_c   1.000
_cell.angle_alpha   90.00
_cell.angle_beta   90.00
_cell.angle_gamma   90.00
#
_symmetry.space_group_name_H-M   'P 1'
#
loop_
_entity.id
_entity.type
_entity.pdbx_description
1 polymer ?
#
loop_
_entity_poly.entity_id
_entity_poly.type
_entity_poly.pdbx_seq_one_letter_code
_entity_poly.pdbx_strand_id
1 'polypeptide(L)'
;MKKTLTTALLLLLPFSWAAGKDECPKNLPGGWVYAWGDEFNGSKLDLKKWKYEEGIVRNRGASQAYVKEAVSLKDGKLIITSEHKETPNPQYKEGSSSWFEQQKTQPFSSGSVTTKGTQSFSLPGRLEFRARIPKAPGVWPAIWTMHENSYGWPANGEIDILEHISQEPNRVYSIFRWGRNGGNQEQKVIRTTQIPNYSADFHTYALQWDEEVMLIEIDGKEVGRVKISDADYPNGDNPLRTPCYIIINTALGGNGTWPEKAKDPGYPCTFEIDYVRFYTKKDFVKNYKSADSKPSKGTKKSSSKKKKKGSK
;
A
#
# COMPACT_ATOMS: atom_id res chain seq x y z
N MET A 1 -19.87 39.02 52.37
CA MET A 1 -19.60 38.99 50.87
C MET A 1 -19.32 37.55 50.45
N LYS A 2 -20.30 36.86 49.88
CA LYS A 2 -20.15 35.47 49.39
C LYS A 2 -19.70 35.53 47.93
N LYS A 3 -18.51 35.02 47.61
CA LYS A 3 -18.02 34.87 46.26
C LYS A 3 -18.58 33.56 45.69
N THR A 4 -19.45 33.69 44.69
CA THR A 4 -19.96 32.55 43.90
C THR A 4 -18.91 32.16 42.87
N LEU A 5 -18.33 30.96 42.98
CA LEU A 5 -17.49 30.37 41.95
C LEU A 5 -18.40 29.78 40.87
N THR A 6 -18.37 30.34 39.68
CA THR A 6 -19.03 29.75 38.48
C THR A 6 -18.08 28.77 37.86
N THR A 7 -18.34 27.51 38.02
CA THR A 7 -17.60 26.42 37.33
C THR A 7 -18.12 26.33 35.91
N ALA A 8 -17.32 26.74 34.93
CA ALA A 8 -17.60 26.52 33.52
C ALA A 8 -17.39 25.05 33.18
N LEU A 9 -18.47 24.33 32.90
CA LEU A 9 -18.46 22.96 32.43
C LEU A 9 -18.13 22.99 30.94
N LEU A 10 -16.88 22.67 30.56
CA LEU A 10 -16.49 22.47 29.18
C LEU A 10 -17.12 21.15 28.69
N LEU A 11 -18.21 21.24 27.94
CA LEU A 11 -18.81 20.13 27.22
C LEU A 11 -17.84 19.74 26.08
N LEU A 12 -17.04 18.71 26.28
CA LEU A 12 -16.36 17.99 25.24
C LEU A 12 -17.42 17.24 24.40
N LEU A 13 -17.87 17.84 23.33
CA LEU A 13 -18.68 17.15 22.34
C LEU A 13 -17.83 15.99 21.76
N PRO A 14 -18.34 14.77 21.70
CA PRO A 14 -17.65 13.70 21.01
C PRO A 14 -17.60 14.07 19.54
N PHE A 15 -16.40 14.26 18.99
CA PHE A 15 -16.19 14.42 17.55
C PHE A 15 -16.62 13.10 16.90
N SER A 16 -17.83 13.09 16.36
CA SER A 16 -18.35 11.98 15.56
C SER A 16 -17.59 11.97 14.22
N TRP A 17 -16.72 11.01 14.04
CA TRP A 17 -15.95 10.77 12.79
C TRP A 17 -16.79 10.13 11.67
N ALA A 18 -18.11 10.24 11.73
CA ALA A 18 -19.02 9.88 10.63
C ALA A 18 -19.14 11.00 9.58
N ALA A 19 -18.17 11.91 9.52
CA ALA A 19 -18.14 12.96 8.50
C ALA A 19 -17.70 12.39 7.16
N GLY A 20 -18.37 12.81 6.10
CA GLY A 20 -18.00 12.56 4.71
C GLY A 20 -16.53 12.93 4.43
N LYS A 21 -16.06 12.57 3.25
CA LYS A 21 -14.69 12.83 2.80
C LYS A 21 -14.31 14.29 3.01
N ASP A 22 -13.41 14.53 3.98
CA ASP A 22 -12.89 15.87 4.24
C ASP A 22 -12.06 16.36 3.05
N GLU A 23 -12.19 17.65 2.73
CA GLU A 23 -11.36 18.26 1.71
C GLU A 23 -9.87 18.00 2.00
N CYS A 24 -9.10 17.63 0.97
CA CYS A 24 -7.68 17.32 1.11
C CYS A 24 -6.89 18.52 1.66
N PRO A 25 -6.37 18.47 2.90
CA PRO A 25 -5.59 19.58 3.46
C PRO A 25 -4.31 19.78 2.64
N LYS A 26 -4.05 21.01 2.23
CA LYS A 26 -2.83 21.35 1.49
C LYS A 26 -1.59 21.40 2.39
N ASN A 27 -1.79 21.60 3.69
CA ASN A 27 -0.72 21.61 4.69
C ASN A 27 -1.18 20.87 5.93
N LEU A 28 -0.28 20.11 6.54
CA LEU A 28 -0.46 19.48 7.84
C LEU A 28 0.50 20.09 8.88
N PRO A 29 0.21 19.93 10.19
CA PRO A 29 1.14 20.31 11.25
C PRO A 29 2.53 19.70 11.04
N GLY A 30 3.58 20.39 11.51
CA GLY A 30 4.96 19.95 11.31
C GLY A 30 5.56 20.30 9.94
N GLY A 31 4.89 21.18 9.16
CA GLY A 31 5.42 21.67 7.88
C GLY A 31 5.32 20.68 6.72
N TRP A 32 4.39 19.74 6.80
CA TRP A 32 4.04 18.84 5.72
C TRP A 32 3.18 19.54 4.69
N VAL A 33 3.52 19.41 3.41
CA VAL A 33 2.83 20.03 2.27
C VAL A 33 2.38 18.94 1.33
N TYR A 34 1.12 18.98 0.89
CA TYR A 34 0.57 18.03 -0.09
C TYR A 34 1.38 18.08 -1.40
N ALA A 35 1.77 16.91 -1.88
CA ALA A 35 2.58 16.77 -3.06
C ALA A 35 1.97 15.86 -4.13
N TRP A 36 1.26 14.80 -3.74
CA TRP A 36 0.62 13.85 -4.62
C TRP A 36 -0.53 13.14 -3.91
N GLY A 37 -1.48 12.59 -4.67
CA GLY A 37 -2.52 11.74 -4.12
C GLY A 37 -3.59 11.38 -5.12
N ASP A 38 -4.52 10.55 -4.66
CA ASP A 38 -5.72 10.19 -5.39
C ASP A 38 -6.91 10.14 -4.43
N GLU A 39 -7.93 10.90 -4.78
CA GLU A 39 -9.21 10.98 -4.08
C GLU A 39 -10.25 10.05 -4.71
N PHE A 40 -9.87 9.28 -5.71
CA PHE A 40 -10.68 8.31 -6.43
C PHE A 40 -12.04 8.83 -6.96
N ASN A 41 -12.11 10.12 -7.27
CA ASN A 41 -13.33 10.79 -7.76
C ASN A 41 -13.66 10.48 -9.23
N GLY A 42 -12.78 9.76 -9.93
CA GLY A 42 -13.00 9.34 -11.32
C GLY A 42 -14.01 8.20 -11.45
N SER A 43 -14.33 7.84 -12.68
CA SER A 43 -15.13 6.65 -13.01
C SER A 43 -14.28 5.40 -13.27
N LYS A 44 -12.96 5.57 -13.43
CA LYS A 44 -11.97 4.52 -13.68
C LYS A 44 -10.66 4.88 -13.01
N LEU A 45 -9.89 3.85 -12.66
CA LEU A 45 -8.55 4.01 -12.09
C LEU A 45 -7.65 4.82 -13.04
N ASP A 46 -6.99 5.83 -12.51
CA ASP A 46 -6.05 6.66 -13.27
C ASP A 46 -4.74 5.88 -13.51
N LEU A 47 -4.57 5.37 -14.72
CA LEU A 47 -3.39 4.57 -15.10
C LEU A 47 -2.10 5.39 -15.22
N LYS A 48 -2.14 6.71 -15.08
CA LYS A 48 -0.94 7.54 -14.89
C LYS A 48 -0.41 7.45 -13.47
N LYS A 49 -1.28 7.13 -12.50
CA LYS A 49 -0.95 7.00 -11.08
C LYS A 49 -0.79 5.53 -10.67
N TRP A 50 -1.62 4.64 -11.21
CA TRP A 50 -1.77 3.27 -10.77
C TRP A 50 -1.57 2.27 -11.89
N LYS A 51 -1.21 1.05 -11.52
CA LYS A 51 -1.27 -0.14 -12.38
C LYS A 51 -2.07 -1.23 -11.69
N TYR A 52 -2.75 -2.06 -12.44
CA TYR A 52 -3.27 -3.33 -11.95
C TYR A 52 -2.12 -4.33 -11.84
N GLU A 53 -2.17 -5.17 -10.83
CA GLU A 53 -1.40 -6.41 -10.78
C GLU A 53 -2.37 -7.54 -11.04
N GLU A 54 -2.06 -8.41 -12.01
CA GLU A 54 -2.96 -9.48 -12.43
C GLU A 54 -2.26 -10.85 -12.28
N GLY A 55 -3.04 -11.89 -12.00
CA GLY A 55 -2.58 -13.26 -11.84
C GLY A 55 -2.31 -13.64 -10.38
N ILE A 56 -1.51 -14.70 -10.20
CA ILE A 56 -1.10 -15.19 -8.88
C ILE A 56 0.25 -14.57 -8.55
N VAL A 57 0.23 -13.30 -8.16
CA VAL A 57 1.44 -12.59 -7.76
C VAL A 57 1.60 -12.66 -6.25
N ARG A 58 2.76 -13.04 -5.74
CA ARG A 58 3.05 -13.17 -4.30
C ARG A 58 2.21 -14.25 -3.59
N ASN A 59 2.54 -14.56 -2.36
CA ASN A 59 1.80 -15.43 -1.45
C ASN A 59 1.45 -16.81 -2.05
N ARG A 60 2.51 -17.62 -2.31
CA ARG A 60 2.32 -19.00 -2.78
C ARG A 60 1.33 -19.76 -1.89
N GLY A 61 0.33 -20.39 -2.52
CA GLY A 61 -0.74 -21.08 -1.82
C GLY A 61 -1.97 -20.25 -1.52
N ALA A 62 -1.95 -18.94 -1.76
CA ALA A 62 -3.15 -18.09 -1.67
C ALA A 62 -4.23 -18.52 -2.67
N SER A 63 -5.49 -18.25 -2.34
CA SER A 63 -6.64 -18.79 -3.06
C SER A 63 -7.19 -17.92 -4.18
N GLN A 64 -6.66 -16.68 -4.36
CA GLN A 64 -7.15 -15.74 -5.38
C GLN A 64 -6.27 -15.69 -6.62
N ALA A 65 -6.88 -15.37 -7.75
CA ALA A 65 -6.23 -14.66 -8.85
C ALA A 65 -6.60 -13.18 -8.79
N TYR A 66 -5.63 -12.29 -8.90
CA TYR A 66 -5.89 -10.87 -9.05
C TYR A 66 -6.32 -10.59 -10.49
N VAL A 67 -7.41 -9.83 -10.62
CA VAL A 67 -7.97 -9.42 -11.91
C VAL A 67 -8.41 -7.95 -11.83
N LYS A 68 -8.26 -7.21 -12.94
CA LYS A 68 -8.62 -5.79 -12.99
C LYS A 68 -10.12 -5.55 -12.76
N GLU A 69 -10.97 -6.51 -13.11
CA GLU A 69 -12.42 -6.45 -12.93
C GLU A 69 -12.84 -6.42 -11.45
N ALA A 70 -11.97 -6.92 -10.55
CA ALA A 70 -12.16 -6.86 -9.11
C ALA A 70 -11.87 -5.46 -8.51
N VAL A 71 -11.39 -4.52 -9.32
CA VAL A 71 -11.06 -3.16 -8.91
C VAL A 71 -12.01 -2.18 -9.59
N SER A 72 -12.71 -1.37 -8.81
CA SER A 72 -13.63 -0.35 -9.31
C SER A 72 -13.49 0.97 -8.55
N LEU A 73 -13.97 2.06 -9.16
CA LEU A 73 -14.17 3.32 -8.47
C LEU A 73 -15.68 3.57 -8.33
N LYS A 74 -16.12 3.82 -7.11
CA LYS A 74 -17.52 4.10 -6.80
C LYS A 74 -17.64 5.03 -5.61
N ASP A 75 -18.51 6.03 -5.71
CA ASP A 75 -18.79 6.99 -4.63
C ASP A 75 -17.51 7.65 -4.07
N GLY A 76 -16.58 8.02 -4.97
CA GLY A 76 -15.32 8.64 -4.60
C GLY A 76 -14.34 7.70 -3.86
N LYS A 77 -14.45 6.40 -4.05
CA LYS A 77 -13.59 5.40 -3.40
C LYS A 77 -13.01 4.41 -4.40
N LEU A 78 -11.81 3.93 -4.13
CA LEU A 78 -11.29 2.70 -4.71
C LEU A 78 -11.88 1.51 -3.95
N ILE A 79 -12.46 0.57 -4.67
CA ILE A 79 -13.08 -0.64 -4.12
C ILE A 79 -12.40 -1.85 -4.72
N ILE A 80 -11.83 -2.70 -3.86
CA ILE A 80 -11.35 -4.02 -4.21
C ILE A 80 -12.38 -5.03 -3.73
N THR A 81 -13.01 -5.73 -4.67
CA THR A 81 -14.01 -6.76 -4.39
C THR A 81 -13.36 -8.13 -4.46
N SER A 82 -13.50 -8.91 -3.39
CA SER A 82 -13.12 -10.34 -3.39
C SER A 82 -14.39 -11.18 -3.51
N GLU A 83 -14.39 -12.15 -4.43
CA GLU A 83 -15.54 -13.02 -4.71
C GLU A 83 -15.13 -14.48 -4.72
N HIS A 84 -16.00 -15.38 -4.19
CA HIS A 84 -15.89 -16.81 -4.40
C HIS A 84 -16.40 -17.14 -5.80
N LYS A 85 -15.50 -17.13 -6.75
CA LYS A 85 -15.76 -17.34 -8.16
C LYS A 85 -14.54 -17.94 -8.81
N GLU A 86 -14.71 -19.10 -9.48
CA GLU A 86 -13.61 -19.64 -10.27
C GLU A 86 -13.11 -18.62 -11.29
N THR A 87 -11.85 -18.27 -11.17
CA THR A 87 -11.23 -17.14 -11.86
C THR A 87 -10.03 -17.63 -12.65
N PRO A 88 -10.00 -17.42 -13.97
CA PRO A 88 -8.82 -17.73 -14.78
C PRO A 88 -7.60 -16.98 -14.26
N ASN A 89 -6.46 -17.67 -14.26
CA ASN A 89 -5.17 -17.04 -13.99
C ASN A 89 -4.61 -16.44 -15.29
N PRO A 90 -4.58 -15.12 -15.45
CA PRO A 90 -4.08 -14.51 -16.68
C PRO A 90 -2.59 -14.75 -16.93
N GLN A 91 -1.85 -15.23 -15.93
CA GLN A 91 -0.44 -15.61 -16.07
C GLN A 91 -0.23 -17.10 -16.37
N TYR A 92 -1.29 -17.91 -16.46
CA TYR A 92 -1.16 -19.33 -16.70
C TYR A 92 -0.35 -19.63 -17.96
N LYS A 93 0.61 -20.55 -17.83
CA LYS A 93 1.43 -21.04 -18.93
C LYS A 93 1.65 -22.53 -18.78
N GLU A 94 1.16 -23.29 -19.74
CA GLU A 94 1.30 -24.74 -19.75
C GLU A 94 2.78 -25.17 -19.75
N GLY A 95 3.15 -26.11 -18.87
CA GLY A 95 4.51 -26.62 -18.74
C GLY A 95 5.48 -25.66 -18.03
N SER A 96 5.04 -24.52 -17.52
CA SER A 96 5.91 -23.62 -16.76
C SER A 96 6.38 -24.23 -15.44
N SER A 97 7.64 -23.97 -15.07
CA SER A 97 8.18 -24.26 -13.75
C SER A 97 7.88 -23.19 -12.71
N SER A 98 7.40 -22.02 -13.14
CA SER A 98 7.07 -20.89 -12.24
C SER A 98 5.77 -21.16 -11.52
N TRP A 99 5.79 -21.22 -10.19
CA TRP A 99 4.65 -21.59 -9.35
C TRP A 99 3.39 -20.75 -9.62
N PHE A 100 3.54 -19.47 -9.96
CA PHE A 100 2.44 -18.55 -10.25
C PHE A 100 1.83 -18.71 -11.67
N GLU A 101 2.51 -19.45 -12.56
CA GLU A 101 2.04 -19.74 -13.91
C GLU A 101 1.42 -21.15 -14.04
N GLN A 102 1.55 -22.02 -13.02
CA GLN A 102 1.19 -23.42 -13.12
C GLN A 102 -0.31 -23.71 -13.03
N GLN A 103 -1.07 -22.86 -12.34
CA GLN A 103 -2.50 -23.09 -12.12
C GLN A 103 -3.33 -22.31 -13.13
N LYS A 104 -4.25 -23.01 -13.81
CA LYS A 104 -5.16 -22.42 -14.80
C LYS A 104 -6.16 -21.46 -14.18
N THR A 105 -6.70 -21.83 -13.02
CA THR A 105 -7.74 -21.07 -12.31
C THR A 105 -7.44 -21.03 -10.81
N GLN A 106 -8.09 -20.08 -10.16
CA GLN A 106 -8.17 -19.96 -8.70
C GLN A 106 -9.63 -19.92 -8.26
N PRO A 107 -9.98 -20.44 -7.07
CA PRO A 107 -11.36 -20.47 -6.61
C PRO A 107 -11.94 -19.08 -6.29
N PHE A 108 -11.10 -18.07 -6.16
CA PHE A 108 -11.52 -16.71 -5.86
C PHE A 108 -10.92 -15.71 -6.84
N SER A 109 -11.68 -14.63 -7.09
CA SER A 109 -11.15 -13.37 -7.64
C SER A 109 -10.84 -12.39 -6.53
N SER A 110 -9.87 -11.52 -6.76
CA SER A 110 -9.59 -10.35 -5.93
C SER A 110 -8.81 -9.29 -6.74
N GLY A 111 -8.48 -8.15 -6.12
CA GLY A 111 -7.78 -7.06 -6.78
C GLY A 111 -6.47 -6.67 -6.10
N SER A 112 -5.55 -6.15 -6.92
CA SER A 112 -4.31 -5.53 -6.50
C SER A 112 -3.98 -4.35 -7.40
N VAL A 113 -3.62 -3.21 -6.80
CA VAL A 113 -3.14 -2.01 -7.50
C VAL A 113 -1.83 -1.52 -6.90
N THR A 114 -1.00 -0.93 -7.75
CA THR A 114 0.33 -0.45 -7.34
C THR A 114 0.71 0.83 -8.06
N THR A 115 1.56 1.64 -7.42
CA THR A 115 2.23 2.78 -8.07
C THR A 115 3.58 2.40 -8.68
N LYS A 116 3.97 1.14 -8.70
CA LYS A 116 5.25 0.67 -9.26
C LYS A 116 5.45 1.10 -10.71
N GLY A 117 6.48 1.91 -10.94
CA GLY A 117 6.83 2.43 -12.27
C GLY A 117 5.86 3.48 -12.82
N THR A 118 5.03 4.09 -11.94
CA THR A 118 4.27 5.32 -12.22
C THR A 118 4.64 6.42 -11.25
N GLN A 119 4.68 6.12 -9.93
CA GLN A 119 5.04 7.06 -8.89
C GLN A 119 5.81 6.38 -7.77
N SER A 120 6.92 6.97 -7.37
CA SER A 120 7.70 6.58 -6.20
C SER A 120 7.78 7.72 -5.20
N PHE A 121 7.95 7.37 -3.91
CA PHE A 121 7.92 8.30 -2.79
C PHE A 121 9.24 8.24 -2.03
N SER A 122 9.86 9.40 -1.84
CA SER A 122 11.16 9.53 -1.16
C SER A 122 11.01 10.25 0.17
N LEU A 123 12.00 10.07 1.04
CA LEU A 123 12.12 10.83 2.29
C LEU A 123 12.54 12.30 2.03
N PRO A 124 12.15 13.24 2.88
CA PRO A 124 11.16 13.06 3.93
C PRO A 124 9.75 12.94 3.37
N GLY A 125 8.97 12.04 3.89
CA GLY A 125 7.63 11.73 3.37
C GLY A 125 6.61 11.38 4.45
N ARG A 126 5.32 11.59 4.11
CA ARG A 126 4.15 11.08 4.83
C ARG A 126 3.13 10.59 3.82
N LEU A 127 2.91 9.28 3.80
CA LEU A 127 1.80 8.64 3.11
C LEU A 127 0.64 8.50 4.09
N GLU A 128 -0.55 8.87 3.66
CA GLU A 128 -1.77 8.74 4.44
C GLU A 128 -2.87 8.09 3.61
N PHE A 129 -3.53 7.13 4.20
CA PHE A 129 -4.61 6.34 3.62
C PHE A 129 -5.81 6.41 4.54
N ARG A 130 -7.02 6.51 3.99
CA ARG A 130 -8.24 6.29 4.72
C ARG A 130 -8.95 5.09 4.13
N ALA A 131 -9.15 4.05 4.93
CA ALA A 131 -9.64 2.77 4.44
C ALA A 131 -10.58 2.08 5.43
N ARG A 132 -11.47 1.23 4.89
CA ARG A 132 -12.34 0.33 5.63
C ARG A 132 -12.03 -1.11 5.25
N ILE A 133 -11.58 -1.89 6.23
CA ILE A 133 -11.11 -3.26 6.07
C ILE A 133 -12.30 -4.22 5.85
N PRO A 134 -12.24 -5.17 4.91
CA PRO A 134 -13.27 -6.17 4.70
C PRO A 134 -13.37 -7.17 5.87
N LYS A 135 -14.54 -7.80 5.99
CA LYS A 135 -14.78 -8.89 6.95
C LYS A 135 -15.28 -10.12 6.20
N ALA A 136 -14.43 -11.13 6.08
CA ALA A 136 -14.78 -12.43 5.53
C ALA A 136 -13.75 -13.47 5.99
N PRO A 137 -14.09 -14.77 6.10
CA PRO A 137 -13.14 -15.82 6.46
C PRO A 137 -11.98 -15.91 5.45
N GLY A 138 -10.75 -15.90 5.93
CA GLY A 138 -9.55 -15.99 5.10
C GLY A 138 -9.13 -14.71 4.41
N VAL A 139 -9.83 -13.58 4.63
CA VAL A 139 -9.47 -12.31 4.03
C VAL A 139 -8.15 -11.75 4.61
N TRP A 140 -7.31 -11.21 3.72
CA TRP A 140 -5.99 -10.66 4.04
C TRP A 140 -5.75 -9.36 3.23
N PRO A 141 -6.41 -8.26 3.62
CA PRO A 141 -6.18 -6.95 3.02
C PRO A 141 -4.86 -6.36 3.51
N ALA A 142 -4.18 -5.62 2.61
CA ALA A 142 -2.94 -4.94 2.92
C ALA A 142 -2.82 -3.59 2.22
N ILE A 143 -2.23 -2.62 2.93
CA ILE A 143 -1.68 -1.37 2.40
C ILE A 143 -0.21 -1.35 2.81
N TRP A 144 0.68 -1.39 1.85
CA TRP A 144 2.09 -1.57 2.09
C TRP A 144 2.97 -0.92 1.03
N THR A 145 4.26 -0.85 1.29
CA THR A 145 5.25 -0.28 0.38
C THR A 145 6.41 -1.24 0.19
N MET A 146 6.99 -1.19 -0.99
CA MET A 146 8.22 -1.88 -1.33
C MET A 146 9.23 -0.85 -1.81
N HIS A 147 10.49 -0.93 -1.33
CA HIS A 147 11.53 0.00 -1.72
C HIS A 147 12.19 -0.36 -3.05
N GLU A 148 12.57 0.67 -3.82
CA GLU A 148 13.16 0.55 -5.15
C GLU A 148 14.68 0.63 -5.07
N ASN A 149 15.31 -0.53 -5.06
CA ASN A 149 16.76 -0.68 -5.11
C ASN A 149 17.13 -1.99 -5.80
N SER A 150 18.41 -2.32 -5.85
CA SER A 150 18.91 -3.52 -6.55
C SER A 150 18.82 -4.80 -5.75
N TYR A 151 18.43 -4.72 -4.47
CA TYR A 151 18.31 -5.90 -3.61
C TYR A 151 17.01 -6.67 -3.90
N GLY A 152 17.06 -7.99 -3.72
CA GLY A 152 15.86 -8.83 -3.67
C GLY A 152 15.18 -8.77 -2.30
N TRP A 153 13.96 -9.29 -2.24
CA TRP A 153 13.26 -9.42 -0.97
C TRP A 153 13.96 -10.42 -0.01
N PRO A 154 14.06 -10.14 1.30
CA PRO A 154 13.57 -8.97 2.04
C PRO A 154 14.55 -7.79 2.08
N ALA A 155 15.72 -7.92 1.47
CA ALA A 155 16.80 -6.94 1.58
C ALA A 155 16.50 -5.61 0.87
N ASN A 156 15.53 -5.58 -0.03
CA ASN A 156 15.09 -4.34 -0.65
C ASN A 156 14.24 -3.45 0.28
N GLY A 157 13.75 -3.95 1.42
CA GLY A 157 12.89 -3.21 2.35
C GLY A 157 11.41 -3.27 1.99
N GLU A 158 10.58 -3.61 2.99
CA GLU A 158 9.11 -3.68 2.91
C GLU A 158 8.49 -3.07 4.16
N ILE A 159 7.48 -2.23 3.99
CA ILE A 159 6.75 -1.64 5.11
C ILE A 159 5.27 -1.92 4.94
N ASP A 160 4.74 -2.75 5.82
CA ASP A 160 3.32 -3.05 5.89
C ASP A 160 2.66 -2.03 6.83
N ILE A 161 2.00 -1.04 6.26
CA ILE A 161 1.32 0.02 7.02
C ILE A 161 0.08 -0.56 7.67
N LEU A 162 -0.62 -1.41 6.93
CA LEU A 162 -1.77 -2.17 7.35
C LEU A 162 -1.70 -3.58 6.78
N GLU A 163 -1.77 -4.59 7.64
CA GLU A 163 -2.18 -5.95 7.32
C GLU A 163 -3.24 -6.42 8.31
N HIS A 164 -4.23 -7.17 7.83
CA HIS A 164 -5.24 -7.78 8.68
C HIS A 164 -5.49 -9.23 8.25
N ILE A 165 -5.73 -10.12 9.21
CA ILE A 165 -6.13 -11.51 8.97
C ILE A 165 -7.42 -11.82 9.72
N SER A 166 -8.34 -12.48 9.05
CA SER A 166 -9.73 -12.67 9.51
C SER A 166 -9.86 -13.41 10.84
N GLN A 167 -8.96 -14.37 11.13
CA GLN A 167 -8.98 -15.14 12.38
C GLN A 167 -8.59 -14.32 13.62
N GLU A 168 -8.10 -13.09 13.44
CA GLU A 168 -7.76 -12.17 14.51
C GLU A 168 -8.58 -10.88 14.39
N PRO A 169 -9.88 -10.95 14.67
CA PRO A 169 -10.77 -9.81 14.50
C PRO A 169 -10.31 -8.61 15.35
N ASN A 170 -10.51 -7.42 14.83
CA ASN A 170 -10.09 -6.14 15.41
C ASN A 170 -8.57 -5.93 15.51
N ARG A 171 -7.73 -6.86 15.04
CA ARG A 171 -6.28 -6.70 15.08
C ARG A 171 -5.74 -6.27 13.70
N VAL A 172 -4.94 -5.23 13.70
CA VAL A 172 -4.15 -4.78 12.56
C VAL A 172 -2.68 -4.95 12.89
N TYR A 173 -1.94 -5.42 11.90
CA TYR A 173 -0.49 -5.56 11.94
C TYR A 173 0.16 -4.41 11.16
N SER A 174 1.20 -3.83 11.75
CA SER A 174 2.10 -2.88 11.10
C SER A 174 3.51 -3.44 11.20
N ILE A 175 4.19 -3.62 10.06
CA ILE A 175 5.45 -4.37 10.02
C ILE A 175 6.51 -3.58 9.24
N PHE A 176 7.70 -3.51 9.79
CA PHE A 176 8.89 -2.99 9.12
C PHE A 176 9.81 -4.16 8.84
N ARG A 177 10.23 -4.36 7.59
CA ARG A 177 11.06 -5.50 7.16
C ARG A 177 12.27 -5.04 6.35
N TRP A 178 13.40 -5.69 6.57
CA TRP A 178 14.60 -5.56 5.75
C TRP A 178 15.47 -6.82 5.85
N GLY A 179 16.49 -6.94 5.01
CA GLY A 179 17.43 -8.06 5.08
C GLY A 179 18.57 -7.80 6.06
N ARG A 180 19.00 -8.80 6.82
CA ARG A 180 20.19 -8.68 7.65
C ARG A 180 21.42 -8.50 6.75
N ASN A 181 22.15 -7.41 6.95
CA ASN A 181 23.39 -7.11 6.22
C ASN A 181 23.23 -7.14 4.68
N GLY A 182 22.05 -6.79 4.16
CA GLY A 182 21.77 -6.86 2.73
C GLY A 182 21.49 -8.25 2.18
N GLY A 183 21.41 -9.27 3.04
CA GLY A 183 21.13 -10.65 2.65
C GLY A 183 19.67 -11.06 2.79
N ASN A 184 19.39 -12.35 2.51
CA ASN A 184 18.05 -12.92 2.51
C ASN A 184 17.50 -13.26 3.92
N GLN A 185 18.30 -13.06 4.98
CA GLN A 185 17.81 -13.28 6.33
C GLN A 185 16.95 -12.08 6.77
N GLU A 186 15.66 -12.32 6.92
CA GLU A 186 14.70 -11.31 7.32
C GLU A 186 14.99 -10.73 8.70
N GLN A 187 14.96 -9.40 8.81
CA GLN A 187 14.84 -8.65 10.05
C GLN A 187 13.50 -7.95 10.02
N LYS A 188 12.77 -7.98 11.13
CA LYS A 188 11.47 -7.32 11.20
C LYS A 188 11.10 -6.80 12.57
N VAL A 189 10.34 -5.71 12.57
CA VAL A 189 9.67 -5.16 13.75
C VAL A 189 8.18 -5.22 13.51
N ILE A 190 7.48 -6.01 14.30
CA ILE A 190 6.02 -6.18 14.22
C ILE A 190 5.36 -5.37 15.33
N ARG A 191 4.30 -4.65 14.98
CA ARG A 191 3.39 -3.98 15.91
C ARG A 191 1.97 -4.45 15.64
N THR A 192 1.18 -4.58 16.69
CA THR A 192 -0.23 -4.94 16.58
C THR A 192 -1.09 -3.90 17.29
N THR A 193 -2.17 -3.50 16.66
CA THR A 193 -3.10 -2.50 17.18
C THR A 193 -4.51 -3.08 17.18
N GLN A 194 -5.24 -2.87 18.28
CA GLN A 194 -6.66 -3.21 18.34
C GLN A 194 -7.48 -2.05 17.79
N ILE A 195 -8.30 -2.33 16.78
CA ILE A 195 -9.22 -1.37 16.16
C ILE A 195 -10.64 -1.92 16.28
N PRO A 196 -11.38 -1.53 17.32
CA PRO A 196 -12.80 -1.89 17.43
C PRO A 196 -13.55 -1.42 16.18
N ASN A 197 -14.49 -2.23 15.70
CA ASN A 197 -15.32 -1.91 14.51
C ASN A 197 -14.53 -1.71 13.20
N TYR A 198 -13.35 -2.28 13.07
CA TYR A 198 -12.44 -2.14 11.93
C TYR A 198 -13.09 -2.30 10.54
N SER A 199 -14.20 -3.04 10.46
CA SER A 199 -14.94 -3.29 9.22
C SER A 199 -16.23 -2.47 9.08
N ALA A 200 -16.65 -1.76 10.13
CA ALA A 200 -17.82 -0.88 10.09
C ALA A 200 -17.45 0.55 9.70
N ASP A 201 -16.29 1.01 10.19
CA ASP A 201 -15.86 2.41 10.04
C ASP A 201 -14.60 2.53 9.16
N PHE A 202 -14.40 3.73 8.63
CA PHE A 202 -13.14 4.11 7.98
C PHE A 202 -12.15 4.58 9.02
N HIS A 203 -10.92 4.07 8.93
CA HIS A 203 -9.79 4.48 9.76
C HIS A 203 -8.69 5.10 8.91
N THR A 204 -7.87 5.97 9.51
CA THR A 204 -6.69 6.53 8.85
C THR A 204 -5.45 5.74 9.22
N TYR A 205 -4.64 5.45 8.21
CA TYR A 205 -3.36 4.75 8.32
C TYR A 205 -2.29 5.62 7.71
N ALA A 206 -1.20 5.88 8.41
CA ALA A 206 -0.15 6.72 7.86
C ALA A 206 1.24 6.13 8.10
N LEU A 207 2.11 6.25 7.10
CA LEU A 207 3.54 6.03 7.19
C LEU A 207 4.21 7.39 7.07
N GLN A 208 4.99 7.76 8.06
CA GLN A 208 5.81 8.98 8.05
C GLN A 208 7.27 8.62 8.24
N TRP A 209 8.14 9.22 7.42
CA TRP A 209 9.60 8.97 7.53
C TRP A 209 10.43 10.20 7.16
N ASP A 210 11.59 10.29 7.77
CA ASP A 210 12.64 11.26 7.50
C ASP A 210 14.02 10.58 7.47
N GLU A 211 15.10 11.32 7.66
CA GLU A 211 16.47 10.77 7.65
C GLU A 211 16.77 9.88 8.86
N GLU A 212 16.05 10.00 9.96
CA GLU A 212 16.34 9.37 11.24
C GLU A 212 15.35 8.27 11.60
N VAL A 213 14.05 8.50 11.37
CA VAL A 213 12.96 7.69 11.89
C VAL A 213 11.92 7.40 10.82
N MET A 214 11.40 6.18 10.85
CA MET A 214 10.21 5.76 10.14
C MET A 214 9.17 5.32 11.17
N LEU A 215 7.93 5.85 11.07
CA LEU A 215 6.86 5.54 12.02
C LEU A 215 5.52 5.30 11.31
N ILE A 216 4.66 4.51 11.94
CA ILE A 216 3.30 4.25 11.49
C ILE A 216 2.32 4.79 12.51
N GLU A 217 1.27 5.47 12.02
CA GLU A 217 0.14 5.96 12.81
C GLU A 217 -1.15 5.31 12.35
N ILE A 218 -2.06 5.07 13.29
CA ILE A 218 -3.45 4.68 13.05
C ILE A 218 -4.34 5.67 13.82
N ASP A 219 -5.28 6.31 13.10
CA ASP A 219 -6.15 7.36 13.62
C ASP A 219 -5.37 8.47 14.35
N GLY A 220 -4.25 8.89 13.78
CA GLY A 220 -3.38 9.94 14.30
C GLY A 220 -2.57 9.55 15.54
N LYS A 221 -2.60 8.27 15.95
CA LYS A 221 -1.80 7.75 17.07
C LYS A 221 -0.65 6.91 16.54
N GLU A 222 0.56 7.19 16.98
CA GLU A 222 1.71 6.35 16.69
C GLU A 222 1.52 4.94 17.26
N VAL A 223 1.66 3.93 16.39
CA VAL A 223 1.57 2.51 16.77
C VAL A 223 2.90 1.77 16.66
N GLY A 224 3.86 2.33 15.94
CA GLY A 224 5.19 1.73 15.80
C GLY A 224 6.19 2.65 15.15
N ARG A 225 7.46 2.46 15.50
CA ARG A 225 8.59 3.13 14.87
C ARG A 225 9.84 2.27 14.81
N VAL A 226 10.72 2.61 13.90
CA VAL A 226 12.10 2.10 13.79
C VAL A 226 13.03 3.28 13.49
N LYS A 227 14.29 3.15 13.88
CA LYS A 227 15.34 4.06 13.39
C LYS A 227 15.72 3.64 11.98
N ILE A 228 15.90 4.61 11.10
CA ILE A 228 16.38 4.31 9.73
C ILE A 228 17.71 3.56 9.77
N SER A 229 18.61 3.93 10.70
CA SER A 229 19.91 3.28 10.87
C SER A 229 19.85 1.80 11.29
N ASP A 230 18.70 1.30 11.78
CA ASP A 230 18.55 -0.12 12.12
C ASP A 230 18.64 -1.02 10.86
N ALA A 231 18.44 -0.44 9.67
CA ALA A 231 18.53 -1.10 8.38
C ALA A 231 19.83 -0.79 7.62
N ASP A 232 20.84 -0.19 8.26
CA ASP A 232 22.14 0.07 7.62
C ASP A 232 22.87 -1.25 7.31
N TYR A 233 23.37 -1.36 6.09
CA TYR A 233 24.17 -2.51 5.64
C TYR A 233 25.67 -2.24 5.75
N PRO A 234 26.51 -3.28 5.89
CA PRO A 234 27.96 -3.10 6.03
C PRO A 234 28.65 -2.36 4.87
N ASN A 235 28.04 -2.37 3.70
CA ASN A 235 28.53 -1.65 2.52
C ASN A 235 28.11 -0.16 2.47
N GLY A 236 27.40 0.33 3.48
CA GLY A 236 26.91 1.69 3.57
C GLY A 236 25.51 1.92 2.94
N ASP A 237 24.92 0.91 2.31
CA ASP A 237 23.57 1.01 1.79
C ASP A 237 22.52 0.92 2.92
N ASN A 238 21.34 1.49 2.65
CA ASN A 238 20.18 1.36 3.52
C ASN A 238 18.91 1.31 2.67
N PRO A 239 18.15 0.20 2.68
CA PRO A 239 16.97 0.06 1.84
C PRO A 239 15.88 1.09 2.18
N LEU A 240 15.72 1.46 3.46
CA LEU A 240 14.68 2.39 3.91
C LEU A 240 14.96 3.85 3.52
N ARG A 241 16.16 4.17 3.01
CA ARG A 241 16.50 5.48 2.44
C ARG A 241 16.19 5.58 0.95
N THR A 242 15.90 4.47 0.30
CA THR A 242 15.57 4.46 -1.14
C THR A 242 14.10 4.81 -1.37
N PRO A 243 13.72 5.30 -2.56
CA PRO A 243 12.31 5.52 -2.89
C PRO A 243 11.49 4.25 -2.73
N CYS A 244 10.23 4.39 -2.38
CA CYS A 244 9.28 3.27 -2.30
C CYS A 244 8.06 3.50 -3.19
N TYR A 245 7.38 2.41 -3.52
CA TYR A 245 6.09 2.43 -4.21
C TYR A 245 5.01 1.77 -3.35
N ILE A 246 3.76 2.15 -3.59
CA ILE A 246 2.59 1.66 -2.86
C ILE A 246 2.04 0.40 -3.53
N ILE A 247 1.56 -0.53 -2.71
CA ILE A 247 0.72 -1.66 -3.11
C ILE A 247 -0.52 -1.69 -2.21
N ILE A 248 -1.68 -1.88 -2.82
CA ILE A 248 -2.96 -2.04 -2.12
C ILE A 248 -3.64 -3.27 -2.71
N ASN A 249 -3.89 -4.27 -1.88
CA ASN A 249 -4.48 -5.52 -2.34
C ASN A 249 -5.31 -6.21 -1.25
N THR A 250 -6.12 -7.17 -1.66
CA THR A 250 -6.73 -8.15 -0.75
C THR A 250 -6.30 -9.53 -1.18
N ALA A 251 -5.36 -10.15 -0.46
CA ALA A 251 -5.05 -11.56 -0.62
C ALA A 251 -6.10 -12.40 0.12
N LEU A 252 -6.21 -13.67 -0.24
CA LEU A 252 -7.13 -14.63 0.37
C LEU A 252 -6.38 -15.88 0.79
N GLY A 253 -6.59 -16.28 2.03
CA GLY A 253 -5.92 -17.43 2.60
C GLY A 253 -6.17 -18.72 1.85
N GLY A 254 -5.16 -19.56 1.81
CA GLY A 254 -5.15 -20.86 1.16
C GLY A 254 -4.19 -21.83 1.85
N ASN A 255 -3.60 -22.74 1.09
CA ASN A 255 -2.72 -23.75 1.65
C ASN A 255 -1.36 -23.17 2.05
N GLY A 256 -1.04 -23.22 3.36
CA GLY A 256 0.26 -22.75 3.87
C GLY A 256 0.44 -21.25 3.93
N THR A 257 -0.65 -20.48 3.78
CA THR A 257 -0.64 -19.03 3.99
C THR A 257 -0.83 -18.67 5.46
N TRP A 258 -0.49 -17.43 5.82
CA TRP A 258 -0.65 -16.92 7.18
C TRP A 258 -2.12 -16.87 7.63
N PRO A 259 -3.08 -16.28 6.84
CA PRO A 259 -4.49 -16.35 7.21
C PRO A 259 -5.06 -17.77 7.02
N GLU A 260 -6.17 -18.03 7.71
CA GLU A 260 -6.98 -19.23 7.47
C GLU A 260 -7.45 -19.28 6.01
N LYS A 261 -7.89 -20.48 5.56
CA LYS A 261 -8.43 -20.62 4.21
C LYS A 261 -9.69 -19.77 4.01
N ALA A 262 -9.73 -19.08 2.88
CA ALA A 262 -10.94 -18.41 2.41
C ALA A 262 -12.08 -19.43 2.17
N LYS A 263 -13.27 -19.10 2.65
CA LYS A 263 -14.47 -19.96 2.54
C LYS A 263 -15.74 -19.14 2.72
N ASP A 264 -16.85 -19.62 2.13
CA ASP A 264 -18.19 -19.10 2.40
C ASP A 264 -18.75 -19.57 3.77
N PRO A 265 -19.74 -18.83 4.33
CA PRO A 265 -20.23 -17.54 3.83
C PRO A 265 -19.31 -16.39 4.19
N GLY A 266 -19.34 -15.31 3.39
CA GLY A 266 -18.57 -14.08 3.66
C GLY A 266 -18.20 -13.31 2.40
N TYR A 267 -18.39 -13.94 1.26
CA TYR A 267 -18.12 -13.33 -0.05
C TYR A 267 -19.44 -13.05 -0.82
N PRO A 268 -19.49 -11.99 -1.65
CA PRO A 268 -18.41 -11.03 -1.88
C PRO A 268 -18.14 -10.13 -0.67
N CYS A 269 -16.88 -9.71 -0.51
CA CYS A 269 -16.51 -8.70 0.46
C CYS A 269 -15.66 -7.60 -0.21
N THR A 270 -15.62 -6.41 0.40
CA THR A 270 -14.95 -5.25 -0.19
C THR A 270 -13.94 -4.62 0.75
N PHE A 271 -12.76 -4.31 0.21
CA PHE A 271 -11.80 -3.40 0.80
C PHE A 271 -11.99 -2.02 0.16
N GLU A 272 -12.31 -1.02 0.94
CA GLU A 272 -12.62 0.31 0.46
C GLU A 272 -11.54 1.29 0.87
N ILE A 273 -11.00 2.04 -0.10
CA ILE A 273 -10.01 3.08 0.14
C ILE A 273 -10.60 4.41 -0.31
N ASP A 274 -10.76 5.33 0.63
CA ASP A 274 -11.38 6.64 0.41
C ASP A 274 -10.40 7.61 -0.24
N TYR A 275 -9.15 7.61 0.21
CA TYR A 275 -8.08 8.37 -0.42
C TYR A 275 -6.69 7.78 -0.15
N VAL A 276 -5.75 8.19 -0.99
CA VAL A 276 -4.31 8.09 -0.78
C VAL A 276 -3.70 9.47 -0.94
N ARG A 277 -2.99 9.96 0.07
CA ARG A 277 -2.37 11.29 0.09
C ARG A 277 -0.90 11.19 0.45
N PHE A 278 -0.06 11.90 -0.27
CA PHE A 278 1.36 12.03 0.03
C PHE A 278 1.71 13.48 0.32
N TYR A 279 2.40 13.66 1.41
CA TYR A 279 2.94 14.93 1.87
C TYR A 279 4.45 14.85 1.99
N THR A 280 5.12 15.96 1.71
CA THR A 280 6.56 16.09 1.91
C THR A 280 6.89 17.49 2.44
N LYS A 281 8.17 17.80 2.69
CA LYS A 281 8.57 19.15 3.09
C LYS A 281 8.59 20.08 1.88
N LYS A 282 8.38 21.39 2.12
CA LYS A 282 8.19 22.42 1.07
C LYS A 282 9.26 22.35 -0.03
N ASP A 283 10.51 22.15 0.32
CA ASP A 283 11.64 22.16 -0.62
C ASP A 283 11.63 20.93 -1.56
N PHE A 284 10.96 19.86 -1.17
CA PHE A 284 10.87 18.60 -1.93
C PHE A 284 9.61 18.50 -2.80
N VAL A 285 8.60 19.35 -2.59
CA VAL A 285 7.31 19.31 -3.33
C VAL A 285 7.50 19.36 -4.85
N LYS A 286 8.50 20.11 -5.34
CA LYS A 286 8.80 20.24 -6.77
C LYS A 286 9.10 18.90 -7.45
N ASN A 287 9.61 17.92 -6.72
CA ASN A 287 9.96 16.59 -7.26
C ASN A 287 8.73 15.79 -7.68
N TYR A 288 7.55 16.14 -7.17
CA TYR A 288 6.29 15.45 -7.41
C TYR A 288 5.34 16.19 -8.38
N LYS A 289 5.53 17.51 -8.56
CA LYS A 289 4.68 18.33 -9.46
C LYS A 289 4.91 18.08 -10.94
N SER A 290 6.01 17.41 -11.33
CA SER A 290 6.39 17.24 -12.74
C SER A 290 5.73 16.03 -13.42
N ALA A 291 5.10 15.12 -12.69
CA ALA A 291 4.43 13.96 -13.27
C ALA A 291 3.15 14.32 -14.04
N ASP A 292 2.48 15.41 -13.65
CA ASP A 292 1.23 15.87 -14.29
C ASP A 292 1.46 16.72 -15.57
N SER A 293 2.70 17.09 -15.91
CA SER A 293 2.99 18.13 -16.92
C SER A 293 3.86 17.73 -18.11
N LYS A 294 4.31 16.46 -18.27
CA LYS A 294 5.10 16.08 -19.46
C LYS A 294 4.54 14.87 -20.18
N PRO A 295 4.10 15.01 -21.46
CA PRO A 295 3.91 13.84 -22.33
C PRO A 295 5.29 13.17 -22.54
N SER A 296 5.35 11.88 -22.37
CA SER A 296 6.55 11.06 -22.59
C SER A 296 7.10 11.32 -24.00
N LYS A 297 8.23 12.00 -24.13
CA LYS A 297 8.97 12.04 -25.38
C LYS A 297 9.54 10.66 -25.63
N GLY A 298 8.95 9.98 -26.63
CA GLY A 298 9.41 8.68 -27.09
C GLY A 298 10.91 8.71 -27.38
N THR A 299 11.65 7.80 -26.81
CA THR A 299 13.05 7.53 -27.10
C THR A 299 13.19 7.16 -28.57
N LYS A 300 13.69 8.06 -29.39
CA LYS A 300 14.12 7.76 -30.75
C LYS A 300 15.25 6.74 -30.68
N LYS A 301 14.98 5.51 -31.13
CA LYS A 301 16.02 4.52 -31.40
C LYS A 301 16.98 5.10 -32.44
N SER A 302 18.23 5.35 -32.07
CA SER A 302 19.30 5.66 -32.99
C SER A 302 19.65 4.38 -33.74
N SER A 303 19.31 4.32 -35.06
CA SER A 303 19.77 3.29 -35.97
C SER A 303 21.23 3.54 -36.30
N SER A 304 22.16 2.79 -35.73
CA SER A 304 23.56 2.79 -36.15
C SER A 304 23.68 2.04 -37.48
N LYS A 305 23.88 2.78 -38.57
CA LYS A 305 24.30 2.23 -39.87
C LYS A 305 25.71 1.65 -39.75
N LYS A 306 25.84 0.32 -39.74
CA LYS A 306 27.12 -0.35 -39.98
C LYS A 306 27.57 -0.09 -41.44
N LYS A 307 28.61 0.70 -41.63
CA LYS A 307 29.36 0.75 -42.89
C LYS A 307 30.17 -0.55 -43.08
N LYS A 308 29.82 -1.35 -44.07
CA LYS A 308 30.69 -2.41 -44.63
C LYS A 308 31.87 -1.73 -45.33
N LYS A 309 33.10 -1.95 -44.84
CA LYS A 309 34.32 -1.73 -45.61
C LYS A 309 34.57 -3.01 -46.40
N GLY A 310 34.56 -2.91 -47.72
CA GLY A 310 35.07 -3.95 -48.62
C GLY A 310 36.59 -3.91 -48.64
N SER A 311 37.20 -5.05 -48.57
CA SER A 311 38.61 -5.26 -48.85
C SER A 311 38.77 -5.80 -50.28
N LYS A 312 39.66 -5.17 -50.99
CA LYS A 312 40.38 -5.79 -52.06
C LYS A 312 41.50 -6.65 -51.49
#